data_2a088b3a5daed016480cf0d79fe039ff
#
_entry.id   2a088b3a5daed016480cf0d79fe039ff
#
_cell.length_a   1.000
_cell.length_b   1.000
_cell.length_c   1.000
_cell.angle_alpha   90.00
_cell.angle_beta   90.00
_cell.angle_gamma   90.00
#
_symmetry.space_group_name_H-M   'P 1'
#
loop_
_entity.id
_entity.type
_entity.pdbx_description
1 polymer ?
#
loop_
_entity_poly.entity_id
_entity_poly.type
_entity_poly.pdbx_seq_one_letter_code
_entity_poly.pdbx_strand_id
1 'polypeptide(L)'
;MKSAYTSEADIRQHLKSGIWLPVYERPGMDLIYIVSVWLLPVLIAVTFHEAAHGYVARLLGDETASRLGRVSLNPLRHIDPFGTILLPALLLLARSPFLFGYAKPVPVNFRALRNPRIGMVLVAAAGPAMNIGLGIIAALSLHLIVYLPAIAARWAALNLKNALIINVVLAVFNLFPLPPLDGGRILMGLLPNALANRLARLDRYGIMILIGFLIVLPILGSRLGVDLSFVSHLISSLTGTVIRAILRFTENL
;
A
#
# COMPACT_ATOMS: atom_id res chain seq x y z
N MET A 1 -11.74 4.11 34.77
CA MET A 1 -11.02 3.31 33.77
C MET A 1 -9.80 4.09 33.32
N LYS A 2 -8.59 3.65 33.72
CA LYS A 2 -7.34 4.32 33.31
C LYS A 2 -7.11 4.10 31.81
N SER A 3 -6.88 5.20 31.07
CA SER A 3 -6.62 5.23 29.63
C SER A 3 -5.40 4.35 29.31
N ALA A 4 -5.57 3.37 28.42
CA ALA A 4 -4.57 2.35 28.10
C ALA A 4 -3.37 2.84 27.27
N TYR A 5 -3.27 4.13 26.97
CA TYR A 5 -2.13 4.72 26.25
C TYR A 5 -2.01 6.20 26.63
N THR A 6 -1.30 6.48 27.69
CA THR A 6 -1.09 7.85 28.18
C THR A 6 0.36 8.34 28.08
N SER A 7 1.30 7.50 27.64
CA SER A 7 2.70 7.89 27.54
C SER A 7 3.31 7.56 26.17
N GLU A 8 4.30 8.35 25.78
CA GLU A 8 5.17 8.09 24.62
C GLU A 8 5.83 6.71 24.72
N ALA A 9 6.14 6.26 25.95
CA ALA A 9 6.69 4.95 26.22
C ALA A 9 5.75 3.81 25.80
N ASP A 10 4.43 3.94 26.01
CA ASP A 10 3.44 2.93 25.60
C ASP A 10 3.32 2.84 24.08
N ILE A 11 3.41 3.99 23.38
CA ILE A 11 3.40 4.03 21.91
C ILE A 11 4.67 3.36 21.37
N ARG A 12 5.84 3.70 21.92
CA ARG A 12 7.13 3.09 21.55
C ARG A 12 7.16 1.60 21.82
N GLN A 13 6.65 1.15 22.96
CA GLN A 13 6.59 -0.26 23.33
C GLN A 13 5.67 -1.05 22.39
N HIS A 14 4.56 -0.47 21.92
CA HIS A 14 3.65 -1.08 20.95
C HIS A 14 4.27 -1.16 19.55
N LEU A 15 5.06 -0.17 19.17
CA LEU A 15 5.81 -0.20 17.91
C LEU A 15 6.92 -1.27 17.94
N LYS A 16 7.56 -1.47 19.10
CA LYS A 16 8.62 -2.47 19.32
C LYS A 16 8.10 -3.91 19.36
N SER A 17 6.92 -4.14 19.90
CA SER A 17 6.38 -5.49 20.10
C SER A 17 6.04 -6.23 18.80
N GLY A 18 6.02 -5.54 17.66
CA GLY A 18 5.72 -6.15 16.35
C GLY A 18 4.32 -6.78 16.28
N ILE A 19 3.49 -6.60 17.29
CA ILE A 19 2.15 -7.19 17.36
C ILE A 19 1.24 -6.40 16.43
N TRP A 20 1.06 -6.93 15.25
CA TRP A 20 0.08 -6.56 14.26
C TRP A 20 -1.30 -7.08 14.68
N LEU A 21 -1.77 -6.68 15.88
CA LEU A 21 -3.14 -7.02 16.27
C LEU A 21 -4.08 -6.30 15.31
N PRO A 22 -4.94 -7.03 14.59
CA PRO A 22 -5.98 -6.41 13.80
C PRO A 22 -6.79 -5.48 14.71
N VAL A 23 -7.11 -4.31 14.20
CA VAL A 23 -7.86 -3.25 14.92
C VAL A 23 -9.17 -3.75 15.51
N TYR A 24 -9.68 -4.89 15.01
CA TYR A 24 -10.91 -5.56 15.43
C TYR A 24 -10.86 -6.20 16.83
N GLU A 25 -9.69 -6.43 17.42
CA GLU A 25 -9.60 -7.16 18.71
C GLU A 25 -9.70 -6.26 19.95
N ARG A 26 -10.01 -4.98 19.79
CA ARG A 26 -10.24 -4.10 20.93
C ARG A 26 -11.74 -3.99 21.21
N PRO A 27 -12.26 -4.59 22.30
CA PRO A 27 -13.63 -4.39 22.72
C PRO A 27 -13.89 -2.90 22.96
N GLY A 28 -14.87 -2.33 22.25
CA GLY A 28 -15.34 -0.96 22.48
C GLY A 28 -14.85 0.13 21.54
N MET A 29 -14.22 -0.19 20.38
CA MET A 29 -14.03 0.82 19.33
C MET A 29 -15.19 0.80 18.35
N ASP A 30 -15.86 1.94 18.22
CA ASP A 30 -16.94 2.13 17.24
C ASP A 30 -16.40 2.02 15.80
N LEU A 31 -17.19 1.42 14.91
CA LEU A 31 -16.87 1.30 13.48
C LEU A 31 -16.46 2.64 12.87
N ILE A 32 -17.13 3.73 13.26
CA ILE A 32 -16.83 5.10 12.82
C ILE A 32 -15.39 5.49 13.18
N TYR A 33 -14.96 5.16 14.39
CA TYR A 33 -13.60 5.44 14.83
C TYR A 33 -12.56 4.65 14.03
N ILE A 34 -12.82 3.35 13.80
CA ILE A 34 -11.95 2.49 12.98
C ILE A 34 -11.82 3.06 11.57
N VAL A 35 -12.95 3.40 10.95
CA VAL A 35 -12.98 4.02 9.62
C VAL A 35 -12.19 5.34 9.62
N SER A 36 -12.36 6.19 10.62
CA SER A 36 -11.69 7.49 10.69
C SER A 36 -10.15 7.41 10.76
N VAL A 37 -9.60 6.35 11.36
CA VAL A 37 -8.15 6.18 11.49
C VAL A 37 -7.51 5.40 10.33
N TRP A 38 -8.32 4.77 9.46
CA TRP A 38 -7.82 4.05 8.28
C TRP A 38 -8.11 4.77 6.97
N LEU A 39 -9.27 5.41 6.85
CA LEU A 39 -9.72 6.02 5.59
C LEU A 39 -8.75 7.08 5.08
N LEU A 40 -8.35 8.00 5.95
CA LEU A 40 -7.44 9.08 5.57
C LEU A 40 -6.06 8.56 5.14
N PRO A 41 -5.38 7.68 5.90
CA PRO A 41 -4.13 7.05 5.48
C PRO A 41 -4.22 6.33 4.13
N VAL A 42 -5.26 5.53 3.92
CA VAL A 42 -5.45 4.77 2.67
C VAL A 42 -5.66 5.71 1.48
N LEU A 43 -6.55 6.71 1.62
CA LEU A 43 -6.81 7.68 0.56
C LEU A 43 -5.55 8.45 0.16
N ILE A 44 -4.77 8.91 1.13
CA ILE A 44 -3.50 9.60 0.86
C ILE A 44 -2.51 8.66 0.18
N ALA A 45 -2.29 7.46 0.73
CA ALA A 45 -1.33 6.50 0.22
C ALA A 45 -1.58 6.15 -1.25
N VAL A 46 -2.83 5.82 -1.59
CA VAL A 46 -3.21 5.43 -2.95
C VAL A 46 -3.18 6.63 -3.90
N THR A 47 -3.71 7.79 -3.47
CA THR A 47 -3.75 9.01 -4.30
C THR A 47 -2.35 9.47 -4.70
N PHE A 48 -1.44 9.52 -3.74
CA PHE A 48 -0.08 9.96 -3.98
C PHE A 48 0.73 8.94 -4.79
N HIS A 49 0.50 7.65 -4.58
CA HIS A 49 1.07 6.58 -5.39
C HIS A 49 0.68 6.75 -6.87
N GLU A 50 -0.61 6.85 -7.16
CA GLU A 50 -1.11 7.02 -8.53
C GLU A 50 -0.65 8.35 -9.14
N ALA A 51 -0.69 9.44 -8.36
CA ALA A 51 -0.20 10.73 -8.84
C ALA A 51 1.29 10.69 -9.20
N ALA A 52 2.12 9.96 -8.42
CA ALA A 52 3.55 9.84 -8.69
C ALA A 52 3.82 9.19 -10.05
N HIS A 53 3.10 8.13 -10.42
CA HIS A 53 3.19 7.54 -11.76
C HIS A 53 2.90 8.57 -12.84
N GLY A 54 1.81 9.32 -12.70
CA GLY A 54 1.40 10.34 -13.67
C GLY A 54 2.40 11.49 -13.76
N TYR A 55 2.94 11.97 -12.65
CA TYR A 55 3.96 13.04 -12.63
C TYR A 55 5.24 12.59 -13.32
N VAL A 56 5.75 11.40 -13.01
CA VAL A 56 6.98 10.88 -13.62
C VAL A 56 6.76 10.59 -15.11
N ALA A 57 5.62 10.02 -15.50
CA ALA A 57 5.26 9.81 -16.90
C ALA A 57 5.30 11.14 -17.69
N ARG A 58 4.68 12.20 -17.13
CA ARG A 58 4.68 13.54 -17.73
C ARG A 58 6.09 14.12 -17.87
N LEU A 59 6.93 14.01 -16.84
CA LEU A 59 8.31 14.47 -16.90
C LEU A 59 9.13 13.75 -17.99
N LEU A 60 8.79 12.49 -18.26
CA LEU A 60 9.44 11.66 -19.27
C LEU A 60 8.82 11.76 -20.67
N GLY A 61 7.78 12.63 -20.86
CA GLY A 61 7.20 12.96 -22.15
C GLY A 61 5.81 12.38 -22.43
N ASP A 62 5.23 11.59 -21.53
CA ASP A 62 3.86 11.12 -21.67
C ASP A 62 2.86 12.06 -21.01
N GLU A 63 2.12 12.81 -21.78
CA GLU A 63 1.07 13.70 -21.30
C GLU A 63 -0.33 13.05 -21.19
N THR A 64 -0.46 11.76 -21.45
CA THR A 64 -1.75 11.06 -21.49
C THR A 64 -2.56 11.29 -20.21
N ALA A 65 -1.98 11.00 -19.06
CA ALA A 65 -2.63 11.19 -17.76
C ALA A 65 -2.94 12.66 -17.47
N SER A 66 -2.02 13.57 -17.86
CA SER A 66 -2.17 15.03 -17.64
C SER A 66 -3.36 15.57 -18.44
N ARG A 67 -3.48 15.21 -19.71
CA ARG A 67 -4.59 15.64 -20.60
C ARG A 67 -5.95 15.12 -20.12
N LEU A 68 -5.98 13.97 -19.46
CA LEU A 68 -7.18 13.39 -18.85
C LEU A 68 -7.47 13.93 -17.44
N GLY A 69 -6.67 14.90 -16.96
CA GLY A 69 -6.81 15.47 -15.62
C GLY A 69 -6.56 14.45 -14.48
N ARG A 70 -5.81 13.36 -14.78
CA ARG A 70 -5.54 12.26 -13.85
C ARG A 70 -4.26 12.46 -13.01
N VAL A 71 -3.41 13.39 -13.38
CA VAL A 71 -2.26 13.83 -12.58
C VAL A 71 -2.77 14.79 -11.52
N SER A 72 -3.24 14.27 -10.40
CA SER A 72 -3.93 15.06 -9.38
C SER A 72 -3.75 14.44 -7.99
N LEU A 73 -3.61 15.28 -6.97
CA LEU A 73 -3.64 14.89 -5.56
C LEU A 73 -5.08 14.85 -4.98
N ASN A 74 -6.10 15.10 -5.82
CA ASN A 74 -7.49 14.97 -5.40
C ASN A 74 -7.89 13.48 -5.39
N PRO A 75 -8.18 12.87 -4.22
CA PRO A 75 -8.51 11.45 -4.12
C PRO A 75 -9.76 11.07 -4.92
N LEU A 76 -10.73 11.97 -5.09
CA LEU A 76 -11.94 11.71 -5.85
C LEU A 76 -11.66 11.34 -7.33
N ARG A 77 -10.54 11.78 -7.88
CA ARG A 77 -10.11 11.44 -9.24
C ARG A 77 -9.55 10.02 -9.36
N HIS A 78 -9.20 9.39 -8.24
CA HIS A 78 -8.63 8.05 -8.17
C HIS A 78 -9.61 7.00 -7.63
N ILE A 79 -10.81 7.42 -7.20
CA ILE A 79 -11.87 6.49 -6.79
C ILE A 79 -12.38 5.72 -8.00
N ASP A 80 -12.39 4.40 -7.89
CA ASP A 80 -13.12 3.48 -8.74
C ASP A 80 -14.37 3.01 -8.00
N PRO A 81 -15.58 3.22 -8.52
CA PRO A 81 -16.81 2.85 -7.83
C PRO A 81 -16.87 1.36 -7.46
N PHE A 82 -16.35 0.50 -8.32
CA PHE A 82 -16.32 -0.94 -8.05
C PHE A 82 -15.14 -1.32 -7.13
N GLY A 83 -13.92 -0.97 -7.54
CA GLY A 83 -12.70 -1.40 -6.84
C GLY A 83 -12.47 -0.74 -5.49
N THR A 84 -12.81 0.56 -5.37
CA THR A 84 -12.55 1.34 -4.14
C THR A 84 -13.71 1.29 -3.16
N ILE A 85 -14.96 1.10 -3.62
CA ILE A 85 -16.15 1.17 -2.76
C ILE A 85 -16.86 -0.18 -2.70
N LEU A 86 -17.36 -0.68 -3.85
CA LEU A 86 -18.25 -1.84 -3.87
C LEU A 86 -17.53 -3.12 -3.43
N LEU A 87 -16.32 -3.38 -3.95
CA LEU A 87 -15.57 -4.61 -3.64
C LEU A 87 -15.20 -4.69 -2.15
N PRO A 88 -14.60 -3.66 -1.49
CA PRO A 88 -14.37 -3.68 -0.06
C PRO A 88 -15.67 -3.84 0.75
N ALA A 89 -16.76 -3.17 0.35
CA ALA A 89 -18.05 -3.29 1.02
C ALA A 89 -18.61 -4.73 0.95
N LEU A 90 -18.53 -5.37 -0.21
CA LEU A 90 -18.95 -6.77 -0.38
C LEU A 90 -18.09 -7.73 0.46
N LEU A 91 -16.77 -7.51 0.52
CA LEU A 91 -15.87 -8.32 1.34
C LEU A 91 -16.17 -8.16 2.84
N LEU A 92 -16.49 -6.95 3.28
CA LEU A 92 -16.93 -6.69 4.66
C LEU A 92 -18.26 -7.39 4.97
N LEU A 93 -19.24 -7.30 4.08
CA LEU A 93 -20.54 -7.98 4.25
C LEU A 93 -20.38 -9.51 4.27
N ALA A 94 -19.50 -10.03 3.44
CA ALA A 94 -19.17 -11.46 3.41
C ALA A 94 -18.32 -11.91 4.61
N ARG A 95 -17.97 -11.00 5.53
CA ARG A 95 -17.05 -11.25 6.66
C ARG A 95 -15.74 -11.90 6.22
N SER A 96 -15.25 -11.50 5.04
CA SER A 96 -13.99 -11.98 4.51
C SER A 96 -12.84 -11.64 5.46
N PRO A 97 -11.92 -12.57 5.75
CA PRO A 97 -10.72 -12.28 6.53
C PRO A 97 -9.76 -11.35 5.78
N PHE A 98 -9.99 -11.12 4.48
CA PHE A 98 -9.18 -10.26 3.62
C PHE A 98 -10.02 -9.07 3.15
N LEU A 99 -9.52 -7.87 3.37
CA LEU A 99 -10.05 -6.66 2.76
C LEU A 99 -9.17 -6.29 1.58
N PHE A 100 -9.74 -6.28 0.38
CA PHE A 100 -9.07 -5.93 -0.85
C PHE A 100 -9.87 -4.85 -1.59
N GLY A 101 -9.14 -3.91 -2.21
CA GLY A 101 -9.71 -2.89 -3.07
C GLY A 101 -8.62 -2.36 -4.01
N TYR A 102 -9.03 -1.69 -5.07
CA TYR A 102 -8.11 -1.03 -5.99
C TYR A 102 -8.63 0.36 -6.37
N ALA A 103 -7.69 1.25 -6.68
CA ALA A 103 -8.00 2.56 -7.22
C ALA A 103 -8.07 2.52 -8.75
N LYS A 104 -8.70 3.52 -9.32
CA LYS A 104 -8.67 3.74 -10.76
C LYS A 104 -7.25 4.12 -11.19
N PRO A 105 -6.53 3.26 -11.93
CA PRO A 105 -5.13 3.51 -12.24
C PRO A 105 -4.95 4.74 -13.13
N VAL A 106 -3.81 5.40 -12.97
CA VAL A 106 -3.41 6.49 -13.86
C VAL A 106 -2.95 5.91 -15.20
N PRO A 107 -3.56 6.32 -16.34
CA PRO A 107 -3.19 5.77 -17.64
C PRO A 107 -1.82 6.28 -18.07
N VAL A 108 -0.92 5.35 -18.40
CA VAL A 108 0.44 5.65 -18.89
C VAL A 108 0.63 5.04 -20.27
N ASN A 109 1.01 5.86 -21.23
CA ASN A 109 1.41 5.41 -22.55
C ASN A 109 2.94 5.26 -22.62
N PHE A 110 3.44 4.09 -22.30
CA PHE A 110 4.88 3.82 -22.29
C PHE A 110 5.58 4.06 -23.64
N ARG A 111 4.84 4.04 -24.78
CA ARG A 111 5.39 4.33 -26.11
C ARG A 111 5.62 5.81 -26.34
N ALA A 112 4.94 6.69 -25.59
CA ALA A 112 5.11 8.13 -25.66
C ALA A 112 6.31 8.64 -24.85
N LEU A 113 6.91 7.81 -23.99
CA LEU A 113 8.06 8.16 -23.19
C LEU A 113 9.30 8.37 -24.07
N ARG A 114 10.15 9.33 -23.76
CA ARG A 114 11.41 9.60 -24.50
C ARG A 114 12.31 8.38 -24.61
N ASN A 115 12.35 7.54 -23.58
CA ASN A 115 12.98 6.24 -23.58
C ASN A 115 11.97 5.24 -23.00
N PRO A 116 11.22 4.50 -23.83
CA PRO A 116 10.12 3.64 -23.39
C PRO A 116 10.53 2.62 -22.33
N ARG A 117 11.72 2.05 -22.45
CA ARG A 117 12.19 0.97 -21.59
C ARG A 117 12.61 1.48 -20.20
N ILE A 118 13.52 2.46 -20.16
CA ILE A 118 13.97 3.09 -18.92
C ILE A 118 12.82 3.88 -18.31
N GLY A 119 12.04 4.58 -19.13
CA GLY A 119 10.87 5.33 -18.70
C GLY A 119 9.83 4.44 -18.00
N MET A 120 9.58 3.23 -18.52
CA MET A 120 8.68 2.27 -17.86
C MET A 120 9.18 1.90 -16.46
N VAL A 121 10.49 1.64 -16.29
CA VAL A 121 11.08 1.35 -14.97
C VAL A 121 10.90 2.52 -14.01
N LEU A 122 11.23 3.76 -14.47
CA LEU A 122 11.14 4.95 -13.63
C LEU A 122 9.70 5.29 -13.24
N VAL A 123 8.78 5.20 -14.20
CA VAL A 123 7.35 5.42 -13.93
C VAL A 123 6.84 4.38 -12.94
N ALA A 124 7.12 3.10 -13.16
CA ALA A 124 6.66 2.05 -12.28
C ALA A 124 7.29 2.12 -10.87
N ALA A 125 8.54 2.55 -10.75
CA ALA A 125 9.18 2.75 -9.46
C ALA A 125 8.64 3.96 -8.68
N ALA A 126 8.02 4.94 -9.35
CA ALA A 126 7.59 6.19 -8.74
C ALA A 126 6.51 6.01 -7.65
N GLY A 127 5.52 5.14 -7.89
CA GLY A 127 4.48 4.82 -6.91
C GLY A 127 5.03 4.23 -5.61
N PRO A 128 5.73 3.09 -5.69
CA PRO A 128 6.37 2.50 -4.51
C PRO A 128 7.35 3.45 -3.79
N ALA A 129 8.15 4.24 -4.52
CA ALA A 129 9.05 5.23 -3.93
C ALA A 129 8.28 6.33 -3.18
N MET A 130 7.17 6.81 -3.74
CA MET A 130 6.28 7.77 -3.07
C MET A 130 5.72 7.18 -1.78
N ASN A 131 5.28 5.94 -1.79
CA ASN A 131 4.78 5.29 -0.59
C ASN A 131 5.87 5.14 0.50
N ILE A 132 7.10 4.77 0.15
CA ILE A 132 8.20 4.74 1.13
C ILE A 132 8.43 6.14 1.71
N GLY A 133 8.44 7.19 0.86
CA GLY A 133 8.56 8.58 1.33
C GLY A 133 7.46 8.97 2.30
N LEU A 134 6.19 8.65 1.99
CA LEU A 134 5.05 8.91 2.88
C LEU A 134 5.15 8.13 4.19
N GLY A 135 5.63 6.88 4.15
CA GLY A 135 5.90 6.07 5.34
C GLY A 135 6.93 6.73 6.25
N ILE A 136 8.03 7.25 5.68
CA ILE A 136 9.06 7.99 6.43
C ILE A 136 8.48 9.28 7.03
N ILE A 137 7.70 10.05 6.25
CA ILE A 137 7.03 11.26 6.74
C ILE A 137 6.08 10.93 7.90
N ALA A 138 5.30 9.86 7.78
CA ALA A 138 4.42 9.42 8.85
C ALA A 138 5.19 9.06 10.13
N ALA A 139 6.31 8.34 10.00
CA ALA A 139 7.15 7.97 11.13
C ALA A 139 7.79 9.21 11.79
N LEU A 140 8.33 10.15 11.02
CA LEU A 140 8.86 11.42 11.55
C LEU A 140 7.77 12.25 12.24
N SER A 141 6.55 12.25 11.70
CA SER A 141 5.41 12.98 12.29
C SER A 141 4.97 12.43 13.65
N LEU A 142 5.33 11.19 13.99
CA LEU A 142 5.07 10.63 15.33
C LEU A 142 5.76 11.45 16.44
N HIS A 143 6.91 12.07 16.18
CA HIS A 143 7.59 12.94 17.15
C HIS A 143 6.80 14.21 17.48
N LEU A 144 5.89 14.63 16.60
CA LEU A 144 5.09 15.85 16.81
C LEU A 144 3.85 15.61 17.68
N ILE A 145 3.52 14.36 18.00
CA ILE A 145 2.31 14.00 18.75
C ILE A 145 2.35 14.59 20.17
N VAL A 146 3.54 14.71 20.76
CA VAL A 146 3.74 15.25 22.12
C VAL A 146 3.19 16.68 22.27
N TYR A 147 3.09 17.44 21.20
CA TYR A 147 2.56 18.80 21.19
C TYR A 147 1.03 18.88 21.07
N LEU A 148 0.35 17.74 20.91
CA LEU A 148 -1.10 17.69 20.75
C LEU A 148 -1.81 17.42 22.07
N PRO A 149 -3.05 17.96 22.27
CA PRO A 149 -3.92 17.55 23.38
C PRO A 149 -4.16 16.03 23.34
N ALA A 150 -4.30 15.39 24.51
CA ALA A 150 -4.34 13.92 24.65
C ALA A 150 -5.35 13.20 23.72
N ILE A 151 -6.54 13.77 23.51
CA ILE A 151 -7.57 13.19 22.61
C ILE A 151 -7.08 13.22 21.17
N ALA A 152 -6.57 14.37 20.72
CA ALA A 152 -6.04 14.54 19.36
C ALA A 152 -4.76 13.71 19.15
N ALA A 153 -3.89 13.65 20.15
CA ALA A 153 -2.66 12.86 20.12
C ALA A 153 -2.92 11.38 19.86
N ARG A 154 -3.90 10.80 20.54
CA ARG A 154 -4.28 9.39 20.35
C ARG A 154 -4.79 9.10 18.93
N TRP A 155 -5.70 9.94 18.42
CA TRP A 155 -6.24 9.79 17.08
C TRP A 155 -5.16 9.99 16.01
N ALA A 156 -4.33 11.03 16.15
CA ALA A 156 -3.22 11.30 15.25
C ALA A 156 -2.19 10.16 15.24
N ALA A 157 -1.82 9.64 16.41
CA ALA A 157 -0.90 8.51 16.52
C ALA A 157 -1.38 7.28 15.76
N LEU A 158 -2.68 6.94 15.86
CA LEU A 158 -3.25 5.82 15.12
C LEU A 158 -3.27 6.07 13.61
N ASN A 159 -3.63 7.30 13.17
CA ASN A 159 -3.56 7.66 11.76
C ASN A 159 -2.14 7.57 11.21
N LEU A 160 -1.14 8.10 11.91
CA LEU A 160 0.26 8.06 11.48
C LEU A 160 0.83 6.63 11.47
N LYS A 161 0.49 5.83 12.49
CA LYS A 161 0.84 4.40 12.50
C LYS A 161 0.23 3.67 11.30
N ASN A 162 -1.07 3.86 11.05
CA ASN A 162 -1.76 3.25 9.91
C ASN A 162 -1.21 3.77 8.58
N ALA A 163 -0.83 5.06 8.50
CA ALA A 163 -0.17 5.63 7.32
C ALA A 163 1.18 4.97 7.06
N LEU A 164 2.02 4.78 8.07
CA LEU A 164 3.28 4.04 7.94
C LEU A 164 3.03 2.62 7.41
N ILE A 165 2.09 1.89 8.02
CA ILE A 165 1.77 0.51 7.67
C ILE A 165 1.28 0.42 6.22
N ILE A 166 0.22 1.16 5.87
CA ILE A 166 -0.39 1.02 4.55
C ILE A 166 0.55 1.44 3.42
N ASN A 167 1.34 2.49 3.64
CA ASN A 167 2.31 2.93 2.66
C ASN A 167 3.41 1.88 2.43
N VAL A 168 3.95 1.28 3.48
CA VAL A 168 4.97 0.22 3.32
C VAL A 168 4.37 -1.04 2.71
N VAL A 169 3.16 -1.44 3.12
CA VAL A 169 2.45 -2.58 2.51
C VAL A 169 2.24 -2.35 1.02
N LEU A 170 1.74 -1.18 0.62
CA LEU A 170 1.53 -0.83 -0.80
C LEU A 170 2.85 -0.83 -1.59
N ALA A 171 3.93 -0.29 -1.02
CA ALA A 171 5.24 -0.30 -1.68
C ALA A 171 5.75 -1.73 -1.89
N VAL A 172 5.77 -2.55 -0.84
CA VAL A 172 6.26 -3.94 -0.91
C VAL A 172 5.40 -4.78 -1.84
N PHE A 173 4.07 -4.66 -1.74
CA PHE A 173 3.13 -5.39 -2.59
C PHE A 173 3.30 -5.02 -4.06
N ASN A 174 3.35 -3.72 -4.40
CA ASN A 174 3.51 -3.28 -5.77
C ASN A 174 4.90 -3.56 -6.34
N LEU A 175 5.94 -3.73 -5.51
CA LEU A 175 7.27 -4.16 -5.96
C LEU A 175 7.36 -5.67 -6.23
N PHE A 176 6.31 -6.44 -5.96
CA PHE A 176 6.30 -7.87 -6.31
C PHE A 176 6.46 -8.06 -7.82
N PRO A 177 7.38 -8.97 -8.29
CA PRO A 177 7.80 -9.05 -9.69
C PRO A 177 6.78 -9.77 -10.58
N LEU A 178 5.51 -9.41 -10.47
CA LEU A 178 4.40 -10.00 -11.22
C LEU A 178 3.53 -8.89 -11.84
N PRO A 179 3.34 -8.82 -13.19
CA PRO A 179 2.33 -7.98 -13.78
C PRO A 179 0.91 -8.36 -13.28
N PRO A 180 -0.02 -7.41 -13.06
CA PRO A 180 0.04 -6.01 -13.44
C PRO A 180 0.70 -5.07 -12.42
N LEU A 181 1.34 -5.58 -11.36
CA LEU A 181 2.01 -4.78 -10.35
C LEU A 181 3.22 -4.03 -10.92
N ASP A 182 3.64 -2.96 -10.24
CA ASP A 182 4.74 -2.11 -10.68
C ASP A 182 6.07 -2.88 -10.76
N GLY A 183 6.32 -3.79 -9.81
CA GLY A 183 7.48 -4.66 -9.83
C GLY A 183 7.57 -5.54 -11.09
N GLY A 184 6.42 -5.99 -11.59
CA GLY A 184 6.34 -6.69 -12.88
C GLY A 184 6.74 -5.79 -14.05
N ARG A 185 6.34 -4.52 -14.05
CA ARG A 185 6.71 -3.52 -15.06
C ARG A 185 8.18 -3.13 -14.96
N ILE A 186 8.70 -2.95 -13.74
CA ILE A 186 10.13 -2.74 -13.50
C ILE A 186 10.92 -3.91 -14.07
N LEU A 187 10.52 -5.13 -13.75
CA LEU A 187 11.19 -6.34 -14.23
C LEU A 187 11.14 -6.43 -15.76
N MET A 188 10.00 -6.15 -16.40
CA MET A 188 9.90 -6.10 -17.87
C MET A 188 10.85 -5.07 -18.49
N GLY A 189 11.02 -3.91 -17.86
CA GLY A 189 11.95 -2.88 -18.33
C GLY A 189 13.42 -3.28 -18.19
N LEU A 190 13.78 -4.11 -17.23
CA LEU A 190 15.16 -4.57 -16.98
C LEU A 190 15.54 -5.81 -17.80
N LEU A 191 14.59 -6.68 -18.12
CA LEU A 191 14.83 -7.94 -18.84
C LEU A 191 15.12 -7.74 -20.33
N PRO A 192 15.88 -8.64 -20.98
CA PRO A 192 15.96 -8.71 -22.44
C PRO A 192 14.59 -8.89 -23.08
N ASN A 193 14.40 -8.36 -24.31
CA ASN A 193 13.09 -8.33 -24.98
C ASN A 193 12.39 -9.68 -25.05
N ALA A 194 13.14 -10.78 -25.25
CA ALA A 194 12.57 -12.13 -25.31
C ALA A 194 11.87 -12.54 -24.00
N LEU A 195 12.48 -12.22 -22.85
CA LEU A 195 11.92 -12.51 -21.53
C LEU A 195 10.84 -11.49 -21.14
N ALA A 196 11.05 -10.20 -21.43
CA ALA A 196 10.07 -9.16 -21.21
C ALA A 196 8.74 -9.46 -21.92
N ASN A 197 8.81 -9.92 -23.19
CA ASN A 197 7.61 -10.30 -23.96
C ASN A 197 6.89 -11.53 -23.38
N ARG A 198 7.62 -12.48 -22.79
CA ARG A 198 7.00 -13.62 -22.09
C ARG A 198 6.28 -13.16 -20.83
N LEU A 199 6.94 -12.32 -20.03
CA LEU A 199 6.35 -11.76 -18.82
C LEU A 199 5.12 -10.89 -19.11
N ALA A 200 5.17 -10.07 -20.18
CA ALA A 200 4.04 -9.25 -20.63
C ALA A 200 2.79 -10.07 -20.98
N ARG A 201 2.94 -11.33 -21.43
CA ARG A 201 1.79 -12.21 -21.69
C ARG A 201 1.06 -12.63 -20.42
N LEU A 202 1.73 -12.58 -19.26
CA LEU A 202 1.12 -12.88 -17.97
C LEU A 202 0.23 -11.74 -17.47
N ASP A 203 0.38 -10.51 -18.01
CA ASP A 203 -0.35 -9.32 -17.54
C ASP A 203 -1.88 -9.57 -17.51
N ARG A 204 -2.43 -10.19 -18.56
CA ARG A 204 -3.86 -10.53 -18.61
C ARG A 204 -4.33 -11.53 -17.55
N TYR A 205 -3.42 -12.34 -17.01
CA TYR A 205 -3.71 -13.33 -15.97
C TYR A 205 -3.22 -12.91 -14.58
N GLY A 206 -2.51 -11.77 -14.49
CA GLY A 206 -1.82 -11.35 -13.28
C GLY A 206 -2.70 -11.25 -12.05
N ILE A 207 -3.91 -10.67 -12.19
CA ILE A 207 -4.88 -10.60 -11.09
C ILE A 207 -5.33 -12.00 -10.67
N MET A 208 -5.58 -12.91 -11.61
CA MET A 208 -5.98 -14.29 -11.30
C MET A 208 -4.85 -15.04 -10.58
N ILE A 209 -3.60 -14.83 -10.99
CA ILE A 209 -2.41 -15.39 -10.35
C ILE A 209 -2.28 -14.86 -8.93
N LEU A 210 -2.46 -13.55 -8.73
CA LEU A 210 -2.43 -12.93 -7.38
C LEU A 210 -3.53 -13.50 -6.48
N ILE A 211 -4.76 -13.60 -6.96
CA ILE A 211 -5.86 -14.21 -6.21
C ILE A 211 -5.53 -15.67 -5.88
N GLY A 212 -4.97 -16.41 -6.84
CA GLY A 212 -4.52 -17.78 -6.63
C GLY A 212 -3.53 -17.89 -5.47
N PHE A 213 -2.48 -17.09 -5.47
CA PHE A 213 -1.43 -17.13 -4.45
C PHE A 213 -1.84 -16.56 -3.09
N LEU A 214 -2.67 -15.50 -3.08
CA LEU A 214 -3.01 -14.80 -1.84
C LEU A 214 -4.27 -15.32 -1.17
N ILE A 215 -5.17 -15.95 -1.91
CA ILE A 215 -6.47 -16.37 -1.40
C ILE A 215 -6.66 -17.89 -1.57
N VAL A 216 -6.57 -18.41 -2.81
CA VAL A 216 -6.92 -19.80 -3.09
C VAL A 216 -5.94 -20.77 -2.43
N LEU A 217 -4.64 -20.55 -2.58
CA LEU A 217 -3.59 -21.40 -1.99
C LEU A 217 -3.67 -21.47 -0.45
N PRO A 218 -3.77 -20.35 0.30
CA PRO A 218 -3.95 -20.40 1.75
C PRO A 218 -5.23 -21.14 2.19
N ILE A 219 -6.36 -20.94 1.49
CA ILE A 219 -7.61 -21.66 1.79
C ILE A 219 -7.46 -23.16 1.54
N LEU A 220 -6.86 -23.56 0.44
CA LEU A 220 -6.59 -24.99 0.16
C LEU A 220 -5.63 -25.58 1.19
N GLY A 221 -4.56 -24.83 1.53
CA GLY A 221 -3.61 -25.24 2.55
C GLY A 221 -4.25 -25.50 3.90
N SER A 222 -5.12 -24.59 4.35
CA SER A 222 -5.83 -24.74 5.62
C SER A 222 -6.74 -25.99 5.66
N ARG A 223 -7.34 -26.36 4.52
CA ARG A 223 -8.16 -27.59 4.40
C ARG A 223 -7.33 -28.86 4.37
N LEU A 224 -6.10 -28.78 3.88
CA LEU A 224 -5.17 -29.91 3.79
C LEU A 224 -4.26 -30.03 5.02
N GLY A 225 -4.37 -29.12 5.99
CA GLY A 225 -3.49 -29.09 7.17
C GLY A 225 -2.05 -28.67 6.84
N VAL A 226 -1.82 -27.97 5.70
CA VAL A 226 -0.52 -27.52 5.24
C VAL A 226 -0.55 -26.00 5.08
N ASP A 227 0.50 -25.30 5.51
CA ASP A 227 0.62 -23.85 5.27
C ASP A 227 1.14 -23.58 3.86
N LEU A 228 0.24 -23.11 2.98
CA LEU A 228 0.55 -22.68 1.62
C LEU A 228 0.58 -21.14 1.47
N SER A 229 0.70 -20.41 2.57
CA SER A 229 0.65 -18.93 2.60
C SER A 229 2.00 -18.25 2.34
N PHE A 230 2.94 -18.93 1.67
CA PHE A 230 4.33 -18.46 1.52
C PHE A 230 4.46 -17.05 0.93
N VAL A 231 3.59 -16.65 -0.02
CA VAL A 231 3.60 -15.28 -0.61
C VAL A 231 3.17 -14.26 0.43
N SER A 232 2.13 -14.56 1.21
CA SER A 232 1.66 -13.70 2.29
C SER A 232 2.72 -13.55 3.38
N HIS A 233 3.40 -14.63 3.76
CA HIS A 233 4.52 -14.61 4.71
C HIS A 233 5.70 -13.79 4.19
N LEU A 234 6.05 -13.92 2.90
CA LEU A 234 7.12 -13.13 2.28
C LEU A 234 6.80 -11.64 2.31
N ILE A 235 5.59 -11.25 1.86
CA ILE A 235 5.14 -9.85 1.88
C ILE A 235 5.14 -9.31 3.31
N SER A 236 4.62 -10.07 4.27
CA SER A 236 4.58 -9.68 5.69
C SER A 236 5.97 -9.48 6.27
N SER A 237 6.89 -10.41 6.00
CA SER A 237 8.29 -10.36 6.46
C SER A 237 9.03 -9.16 5.89
N LEU A 238 8.90 -8.92 4.57
CA LEU A 238 9.50 -7.76 3.91
C LEU A 238 8.92 -6.45 4.44
N THR A 239 7.59 -6.37 4.57
CA THR A 239 6.91 -5.21 5.16
C THR A 239 7.43 -4.93 6.58
N GLY A 240 7.48 -5.93 7.43
CA GLY A 240 8.01 -5.79 8.79
C GLY A 240 9.47 -5.34 8.82
N THR A 241 10.30 -5.82 7.88
CA THR A 241 11.70 -5.42 7.78
C THR A 241 11.84 -3.95 7.35
N VAL A 242 11.08 -3.52 6.35
CA VAL A 242 11.10 -2.12 5.88
C VAL A 242 10.59 -1.18 6.97
N ILE A 243 9.50 -1.54 7.67
CA ILE A 243 8.99 -0.73 8.78
C ILE A 243 10.03 -0.58 9.89
N ARG A 244 10.68 -1.68 10.33
CA ARG A 244 11.76 -1.61 11.32
C ARG A 244 12.90 -0.72 10.85
N ALA A 245 13.27 -0.79 9.58
CA ALA A 245 14.32 0.07 9.02
C ALA A 245 13.91 1.55 9.06
N ILE A 246 12.67 1.89 8.69
CA ILE A 246 12.15 3.25 8.76
C ILE A 246 12.13 3.75 10.21
N LEU A 247 11.59 2.94 11.14
CA LEU A 247 11.51 3.34 12.55
C LEU A 247 12.89 3.54 13.19
N ARG A 248 13.89 2.73 12.81
CA ARG A 248 15.28 2.94 13.24
C ARG A 248 15.87 4.23 12.66
N PHE A 249 15.66 4.45 11.37
CA PHE A 249 16.13 5.65 10.68
C PHE A 249 15.51 6.93 11.26
N THR A 250 14.26 6.87 11.70
CA THR A 250 13.52 8.00 12.27
C THR A 250 13.57 8.05 13.80
N GLU A 251 14.43 7.26 14.44
CA GLU A 251 14.64 7.24 15.89
C GLU A 251 13.37 6.92 16.72
N ASN A 252 12.44 6.16 16.14
CA ASN A 252 11.21 5.69 16.81
C ASN A 252 11.36 4.29 17.43
N LEU A 253 12.54 3.68 17.37
CA LEU A 253 12.87 2.38 17.96
C LEU A 253 13.94 2.53 19.04
#